data_2fce686d98c57917b24a62f9baefaf12
#
_entry.id   2fce686d98c57917b24a62f9baefaf12
#
_cell.length_a   1.000
_cell.length_b   1.000
_cell.length_c   1.000
_cell.angle_alpha   90.00
_cell.angle_beta   90.00
_cell.angle_gamma   90.00
#
_symmetry.space_group_name_H-M   'P 1'
#
loop_
_entity.id
_entity.type
_entity.pdbx_description
1 polymer ?
#
loop_
_entity_poly.entity_id
_entity_poly.type
_entity_poly.pdbx_seq_one_letter_code
_entity_poly.pdbx_strand_id
1 'polypeptide(L)'
;ELFDQHSSSKNTVGICIPGFSSRETGLVNNANCVWINDQPFKKDLEKTLDREIRIMNDANCFALSEAIDGSGANYRSVWGIIIGSGFGGSFVYNKEVVEGVNQVAGDWGHQPLPYPTKEEYDLKVQCSVGNCKRPLCAEQFISGIGFTKIFNQKYRTDLRTREIVALEANGDERAKKEFELYEDRFARLISVMIGIIDPDAIILGGGMSNVGRLYDNIPKLLPKYTFSDKIRNKVLRNTHGDSSGVRGAAWLWDSDKF
;
A
#
# COMPACT_ATOMS: atom_id res chain seq x y z
N GLU A 1 9.64 21.90 -19.96
CA GLU A 1 10.67 22.50 -20.83
C GLU A 1 11.88 21.58 -21.02
N LEU A 2 12.55 21.08 -19.96
CA LEU A 2 13.73 20.21 -20.10
C LEU A 2 13.45 18.91 -20.88
N PHE A 3 12.27 18.32 -20.69
CA PHE A 3 11.89 17.08 -21.37
C PHE A 3 11.48 17.26 -22.82
N ASP A 4 10.93 18.42 -23.18
CA ASP A 4 10.48 18.71 -24.55
C ASP A 4 11.63 19.09 -25.46
N GLN A 5 12.80 19.45 -24.92
CA GLN A 5 14.00 19.79 -25.71
C GLN A 5 14.59 18.60 -26.49
N HIS A 6 14.25 17.38 -26.08
CA HIS A 6 14.79 16.14 -26.67
C HIS A 6 13.75 15.32 -27.44
N SER A 7 12.55 15.86 -27.67
CA SER A 7 11.46 15.18 -28.37
C SER A 7 10.88 16.05 -29.48
N SER A 8 10.49 15.40 -30.56
CA SER A 8 9.81 16.06 -31.69
C SER A 8 8.32 16.33 -31.41
N SER A 9 7.80 15.85 -30.29
CA SER A 9 6.42 16.03 -29.81
C SER A 9 6.39 16.31 -28.32
N LYS A 10 5.33 16.93 -27.82
CA LYS A 10 5.12 17.11 -26.38
C LYS A 10 5.07 15.73 -25.69
N ASN A 11 5.90 15.52 -24.68
CA ASN A 11 5.90 14.29 -23.88
C ASN A 11 4.61 14.18 -23.05
N THR A 12 4.15 12.95 -22.83
CA THR A 12 3.03 12.65 -21.92
C THR A 12 3.45 12.86 -20.47
N VAL A 13 2.49 13.26 -19.62
CA VAL A 13 2.73 13.50 -18.19
C VAL A 13 1.75 12.69 -17.35
N GLY A 14 2.29 11.74 -16.59
CA GLY A 14 1.57 11.02 -15.55
C GLY A 14 2.04 11.45 -14.17
N ILE A 15 1.13 11.57 -13.21
CA ILE A 15 1.41 12.02 -11.85
C ILE A 15 0.75 11.08 -10.85
N CYS A 16 1.53 10.62 -9.87
CA CYS A 16 0.98 9.96 -8.69
C CYS A 16 0.81 10.97 -7.55
N ILE A 17 -0.34 10.93 -6.89
CA ILE A 17 -0.66 11.79 -5.76
C ILE A 17 -1.13 10.96 -4.56
N PRO A 18 -0.89 11.41 -3.32
CA PRO A 18 -1.65 10.88 -2.19
C PRO A 18 -3.11 11.32 -2.31
N GLY A 19 -4.05 10.45 -1.90
CA GLY A 19 -5.47 10.71 -2.12
C GLY A 19 -5.93 10.45 -3.55
N PHE A 20 -7.01 11.09 -3.98
CA PHE A 20 -7.58 10.90 -5.31
C PHE A 20 -8.21 12.19 -5.86
N SER A 21 -8.36 12.28 -7.17
CA SER A 21 -9.12 13.35 -7.82
C SER A 21 -10.55 12.89 -8.08
N SER A 22 -11.54 13.57 -7.48
CA SER A 22 -12.95 13.24 -7.63
C SER A 22 -13.38 13.29 -9.11
N ARG A 23 -14.03 12.24 -9.60
CA ARG A 23 -14.58 12.19 -10.96
C ARG A 23 -15.71 13.19 -11.18
N GLU A 24 -16.43 13.55 -10.11
CA GLU A 24 -17.57 14.46 -10.15
C GLU A 24 -17.12 15.91 -10.14
N THR A 25 -16.22 16.29 -9.24
CA THR A 25 -15.82 17.69 -9.01
C THR A 25 -14.48 18.06 -9.63
N GLY A 26 -13.62 17.08 -9.92
CA GLY A 26 -12.23 17.27 -10.34
C GLY A 26 -11.29 17.76 -9.22
N LEU A 27 -11.80 17.87 -7.99
CA LEU A 27 -11.02 18.33 -6.84
C LEU A 27 -10.29 17.17 -6.19
N VAL A 28 -9.11 17.43 -5.63
CA VAL A 28 -8.35 16.44 -4.87
C VAL A 28 -8.98 16.24 -3.49
N ASN A 29 -9.05 14.97 -3.05
CA ASN A 29 -9.57 14.58 -1.75
C ASN A 29 -8.63 13.59 -1.06
N ASN A 30 -8.66 13.60 0.27
CA ASN A 30 -7.93 12.67 1.16
C ASN A 30 -6.39 12.65 0.96
N ALA A 31 -5.82 13.73 0.44
CA ALA A 31 -4.37 13.82 0.31
C ALA A 31 -3.72 14.14 1.67
N ASN A 32 -2.61 13.44 1.99
CA ASN A 32 -1.75 13.75 3.14
C ASN A 32 -1.12 15.15 2.99
N CYS A 33 -0.92 15.57 1.76
CA CYS A 33 -0.48 16.88 1.32
C CYS A 33 -1.71 17.82 1.40
N VAL A 34 -2.05 18.29 2.59
CA VAL A 34 -3.34 18.93 2.88
C VAL A 34 -3.66 20.14 2.02
N TRP A 35 -2.63 20.86 1.52
CA TRP A 35 -2.81 22.05 0.69
C TRP A 35 -3.29 21.79 -0.73
N ILE A 36 -3.26 20.54 -1.22
CA ILE A 36 -3.85 20.19 -2.53
C ILE A 36 -5.30 19.72 -2.39
N ASN A 37 -5.78 19.44 -1.18
CA ASN A 37 -7.19 19.06 -0.96
C ASN A 37 -8.12 20.22 -1.34
N ASP A 38 -9.26 19.87 -1.91
CA ASP A 38 -10.28 20.80 -2.42
C ASP A 38 -9.77 21.74 -3.54
N GLN A 39 -8.61 21.42 -4.16
CA GLN A 39 -8.04 22.16 -5.27
C GLN A 39 -8.25 21.42 -6.60
N PRO A 40 -8.45 22.14 -7.73
CA PRO A 40 -8.55 21.57 -9.07
C PRO A 40 -7.16 21.25 -9.66
N PHE A 41 -6.35 20.53 -8.90
CA PHE A 41 -4.90 20.32 -9.12
C PHE A 41 -4.58 19.82 -10.54
N LYS A 42 -5.37 18.88 -11.08
CA LYS A 42 -5.19 18.40 -12.45
C LYS A 42 -5.36 19.55 -13.46
N LYS A 43 -6.45 20.30 -13.34
CA LYS A 43 -6.79 21.40 -14.26
C LYS A 43 -5.75 22.52 -14.22
N ASP A 44 -5.24 22.84 -13.03
CA ASP A 44 -4.23 23.89 -12.86
C ASP A 44 -2.90 23.49 -13.50
N LEU A 45 -2.51 22.21 -13.35
CA LEU A 45 -1.33 21.69 -14.02
C LEU A 45 -1.49 21.59 -15.54
N GLU A 46 -2.63 21.15 -16.03
CA GLU A 46 -2.92 21.11 -17.49
C GLU A 46 -2.83 22.51 -18.11
N LYS A 47 -3.36 23.51 -17.42
CA LYS A 47 -3.27 24.92 -17.85
C LYS A 47 -1.82 25.42 -17.84
N THR A 48 -1.06 25.06 -16.78
CA THR A 48 0.34 25.52 -16.63
C THR A 48 1.29 24.88 -17.63
N LEU A 49 1.08 23.60 -17.91
CA LEU A 49 1.95 22.81 -18.80
C LEU A 49 1.47 22.78 -20.25
N ASP A 50 0.27 23.34 -20.53
CA ASP A 50 -0.37 23.34 -21.83
C ASP A 50 -0.42 21.95 -22.48
N ARG A 51 -0.86 20.96 -21.68
CA ARG A 51 -1.01 19.55 -22.10
C ARG A 51 -1.93 18.76 -21.20
N GLU A 52 -2.45 17.67 -21.72
CA GLU A 52 -3.21 16.70 -20.93
C GLU A 52 -2.34 16.04 -19.88
N ILE A 53 -2.90 15.82 -18.68
CA ILE A 53 -2.25 15.14 -17.55
C ILE A 53 -3.12 13.99 -17.09
N ARG A 54 -2.50 12.83 -16.82
CA ARG A 54 -3.16 11.73 -16.11
C ARG A 54 -2.68 11.68 -14.66
N ILE A 55 -3.62 11.63 -13.73
CA ILE A 55 -3.35 11.59 -12.30
C ILE A 55 -3.98 10.33 -11.72
N MET A 56 -3.25 9.67 -10.83
CA MET A 56 -3.73 8.51 -10.09
C MET A 56 -3.17 8.50 -8.66
N ASN A 57 -3.85 7.79 -7.76
CA ASN A 57 -3.38 7.55 -6.40
C ASN A 57 -2.02 6.83 -6.39
N ASP A 58 -1.17 7.10 -5.41
CA ASP A 58 0.17 6.55 -5.28
C ASP A 58 0.19 5.02 -5.08
N ALA A 59 -0.73 4.46 -4.30
CA ALA A 59 -0.85 3.01 -4.14
C ALA A 59 -1.33 2.34 -5.43
N ASN A 60 -2.21 2.99 -6.19
CA ASN A 60 -2.66 2.53 -7.50
C ASN A 60 -1.49 2.52 -8.50
N CYS A 61 -0.70 3.60 -8.55
CA CYS A 61 0.48 3.66 -9.38
C CYS A 61 1.52 2.59 -9.00
N PHE A 62 1.74 2.37 -7.70
CA PHE A 62 2.61 1.29 -7.23
C PHE A 62 2.16 -0.08 -7.76
N ALA A 63 0.90 -0.43 -7.53
CA ALA A 63 0.36 -1.72 -7.94
C ALA A 63 0.37 -1.89 -9.47
N LEU A 64 0.06 -0.82 -10.23
CA LEU A 64 0.09 -0.81 -11.68
C LEU A 64 1.51 -1.09 -12.22
N SER A 65 2.51 -0.39 -11.70
CA SER A 65 3.92 -0.61 -12.07
C SER A 65 4.34 -2.05 -11.86
N GLU A 66 4.07 -2.59 -10.66
CA GLU A 66 4.43 -3.96 -10.33
C GLU A 66 3.66 -5.00 -11.16
N ALA A 67 2.43 -4.71 -11.56
CA ALA A 67 1.62 -5.59 -12.42
C ALA A 67 2.04 -5.54 -13.89
N ILE A 68 2.58 -4.42 -14.38
CA ILE A 68 2.96 -4.27 -15.79
C ILE A 68 4.36 -4.83 -16.05
N ASP A 69 5.36 -4.38 -15.31
CA ASP A 69 6.77 -4.69 -15.56
C ASP A 69 7.59 -5.05 -14.29
N GLY A 70 6.90 -5.22 -13.14
CA GLY A 70 7.52 -5.66 -11.88
C GLY A 70 7.28 -7.12 -11.56
N SER A 71 7.30 -7.45 -10.27
CA SER A 71 7.13 -8.82 -9.74
C SER A 71 5.78 -9.45 -10.12
N GLY A 72 4.79 -8.63 -10.43
CA GLY A 72 3.45 -9.04 -10.83
C GLY A 72 3.25 -9.26 -12.33
N ALA A 73 4.25 -9.01 -13.17
CA ALA A 73 4.09 -8.94 -14.63
C ALA A 73 3.50 -10.22 -15.28
N ASN A 74 3.74 -11.37 -14.67
CA ASN A 74 3.28 -12.68 -15.16
C ASN A 74 1.96 -13.14 -14.52
N TYR A 75 1.31 -12.30 -13.71
CA TYR A 75 0.07 -12.62 -13.01
C TYR A 75 -1.09 -11.79 -13.56
N ARG A 76 -2.25 -12.42 -13.61
CA ARG A 76 -3.48 -11.78 -14.11
C ARG A 76 -4.08 -10.83 -13.08
N SER A 77 -4.02 -11.20 -11.82
CA SER A 77 -4.56 -10.44 -10.69
C SER A 77 -3.47 -10.16 -9.66
N VAL A 78 -3.25 -8.89 -9.36
CA VAL A 78 -2.20 -8.42 -8.47
C VAL A 78 -2.78 -7.54 -7.39
N TRP A 79 -2.50 -7.86 -6.14
CA TRP A 79 -2.76 -6.99 -5.00
C TRP A 79 -1.46 -6.34 -4.56
N GLY A 80 -1.30 -5.05 -4.88
CA GLY A 80 -0.18 -4.24 -4.39
C GLY A 80 -0.48 -3.70 -3.00
N ILE A 81 0.42 -3.92 -2.05
CA ILE A 81 0.28 -3.47 -0.65
C ILE A 81 1.45 -2.56 -0.32
N ILE A 82 1.17 -1.32 0.08
CA ILE A 82 2.18 -0.40 0.58
C ILE A 82 2.14 -0.39 2.11
N ILE A 83 3.31 -0.68 2.72
CA ILE A 83 3.50 -0.68 4.18
C ILE A 83 4.66 0.27 4.50
N GLY A 84 4.30 1.54 4.67
CA GLY A 84 5.23 2.62 4.99
C GLY A 84 4.85 3.31 6.30
N SER A 85 4.81 4.64 6.30
CA SER A 85 4.24 5.44 7.39
C SER A 85 2.77 5.15 7.59
N GLY A 86 2.04 4.90 6.49
CA GLY A 86 0.67 4.38 6.46
C GLY A 86 0.61 2.94 5.95
N PHE A 87 -0.61 2.45 5.75
CA PHE A 87 -0.93 1.13 5.24
C PHE A 87 -2.10 1.21 4.26
N GLY A 88 -1.87 0.80 3.04
CA GLY A 88 -2.88 0.82 1.98
C GLY A 88 -2.56 -0.20 0.89
N GLY A 89 -3.35 -0.20 -0.16
CA GLY A 89 -3.11 -1.08 -1.29
C GLY A 89 -3.96 -0.75 -2.49
N SER A 90 -3.78 -1.51 -3.54
CA SER A 90 -4.54 -1.40 -4.78
C SER A 90 -4.65 -2.74 -5.46
N PHE A 91 -5.73 -2.95 -6.17
CA PHE A 91 -5.98 -4.16 -6.95
C PHE A 91 -5.87 -3.88 -8.43
N VAL A 92 -5.07 -4.70 -9.11
CA VAL A 92 -4.89 -4.65 -10.57
C VAL A 92 -5.36 -5.98 -11.15
N TYR A 93 -6.21 -5.91 -12.15
CA TYR A 93 -6.71 -7.07 -12.88
C TYR A 93 -6.51 -6.88 -14.38
N ASN A 94 -5.90 -7.86 -15.04
CA ASN A 94 -5.54 -7.76 -16.48
C ASN A 94 -4.74 -6.47 -16.79
N LYS A 95 -3.82 -6.08 -15.90
CA LYS A 95 -2.99 -4.87 -16.01
C LYS A 95 -3.77 -3.55 -15.93
N GLU A 96 -5.01 -3.58 -15.50
CA GLU A 96 -5.84 -2.41 -15.25
C GLU A 96 -6.13 -2.25 -13.76
N VAL A 97 -6.00 -1.02 -13.26
CA VAL A 97 -6.32 -0.70 -11.87
C VAL A 97 -7.83 -0.74 -11.65
N VAL A 98 -8.26 -1.48 -10.65
CA VAL A 98 -9.65 -1.49 -10.21
C VAL A 98 -9.86 -0.37 -9.19
N GLU A 99 -10.28 0.81 -9.64
CA GLU A 99 -10.52 1.96 -8.76
C GLU A 99 -11.86 1.88 -8.03
N GLY A 100 -12.84 1.18 -8.60
CA GLY A 100 -14.22 1.15 -8.10
C GLY A 100 -15.02 2.42 -8.40
N VAL A 101 -16.31 2.39 -8.10
CA VAL A 101 -17.24 3.50 -8.38
C VAL A 101 -16.92 4.74 -7.53
N ASN A 102 -16.44 4.54 -6.31
CA ASN A 102 -16.07 5.61 -5.37
C ASN A 102 -14.57 5.94 -5.35
N GLN A 103 -13.78 5.35 -6.23
CA GLN A 103 -12.32 5.51 -6.30
C GLN A 103 -11.59 5.15 -4.97
N VAL A 104 -12.13 4.22 -4.20
CA VAL A 104 -11.59 3.78 -2.91
C VAL A 104 -11.31 2.27 -2.86
N ALA A 105 -11.35 1.58 -4.02
CA ALA A 105 -11.00 0.17 -4.07
C ALA A 105 -9.51 0.02 -3.72
N GLY A 106 -9.23 -0.81 -2.71
CA GLY A 106 -7.86 -0.97 -2.20
C GLY A 106 -7.52 -0.09 -1.00
N ASP A 107 -8.35 0.89 -0.63
CA ASP A 107 -8.18 1.67 0.61
C ASP A 107 -8.69 0.88 1.83
N TRP A 108 -7.97 -0.19 2.14
CA TRP A 108 -8.33 -1.15 3.18
C TRP A 108 -7.61 -0.95 4.51
N GLY A 109 -6.67 -0.02 4.56
CA GLY A 109 -5.87 0.27 5.76
C GLY A 109 -6.70 0.67 6.98
N HIS A 110 -7.85 1.27 6.76
CA HIS A 110 -8.75 1.70 7.82
C HIS A 110 -9.86 0.69 8.17
N GLN A 111 -9.76 -0.54 7.69
CA GLN A 111 -10.67 -1.61 8.12
C GLN A 111 -10.30 -2.09 9.53
N PRO A 112 -11.25 -2.67 10.28
CA PRO A 112 -10.95 -3.30 11.56
C PRO A 112 -9.98 -4.48 11.38
N LEU A 113 -9.07 -4.65 12.35
CA LEU A 113 -8.22 -5.84 12.41
C LEU A 113 -9.11 -7.10 12.54
N PRO A 114 -9.00 -8.08 11.62
CA PRO A 114 -9.81 -9.29 11.68
C PRO A 114 -9.46 -10.16 12.88
N TYR A 115 -10.48 -10.80 13.49
CA TYR A 115 -10.30 -11.74 14.59
C TYR A 115 -9.40 -11.23 15.72
N PRO A 116 -9.65 -10.02 16.26
CA PRO A 116 -8.75 -9.43 17.24
C PRO A 116 -8.72 -10.24 18.54
N THR A 117 -7.52 -10.39 19.10
CA THR A 117 -7.32 -11.04 20.39
C THR A 117 -7.69 -10.10 21.54
N LYS A 118 -7.87 -10.66 22.76
CA LYS A 118 -8.10 -9.85 23.95
C LYS A 118 -6.95 -8.86 24.18
N GLU A 119 -5.70 -9.29 23.99
CA GLU A 119 -4.53 -8.43 24.14
C GLU A 119 -4.55 -7.25 23.18
N GLU A 120 -5.01 -7.46 21.93
CA GLU A 120 -5.13 -6.39 20.93
C GLU A 120 -6.23 -5.38 21.32
N TYR A 121 -7.34 -5.82 21.89
CA TYR A 121 -8.36 -4.93 22.49
C TYR A 121 -7.79 -4.13 23.66
N ASP A 122 -7.00 -4.76 24.52
CA ASP A 122 -6.43 -4.14 25.71
C ASP A 122 -5.34 -3.10 25.38
N LEU A 123 -4.73 -3.14 24.20
CA LEU A 123 -3.78 -2.13 23.70
C LEU A 123 -4.42 -0.74 23.55
N LYS A 124 -5.75 -0.66 23.41
CA LYS A 124 -6.52 0.59 23.24
C LYS A 124 -5.96 1.51 22.15
N VAL A 125 -5.40 0.92 21.09
CA VAL A 125 -4.83 1.68 19.98
C VAL A 125 -5.95 2.25 19.14
N GLN A 126 -5.91 3.56 18.91
CA GLN A 126 -6.83 4.26 18.01
C GLN A 126 -6.09 4.79 16.81
N CYS A 127 -6.75 4.77 15.66
CA CYS A 127 -6.20 5.38 14.46
C CYS A 127 -6.02 6.88 14.65
N SER A 128 -4.80 7.35 14.41
CA SER A 128 -4.44 8.77 14.48
C SER A 128 -4.33 9.43 13.10
N VAL A 129 -4.62 8.68 12.03
CA VAL A 129 -4.53 9.19 10.65
C VAL A 129 -5.85 9.85 10.25
N GLY A 130 -5.77 11.09 9.85
CA GLY A 130 -6.92 11.90 9.47
C GLY A 130 -8.02 11.89 10.54
N ASN A 131 -9.26 11.73 10.12
CA ASN A 131 -10.43 11.68 10.98
C ASN A 131 -10.89 10.25 11.33
N CYS A 132 -10.08 9.23 11.07
CA CYS A 132 -10.51 7.83 11.22
C CYS A 132 -10.94 7.50 12.65
N LYS A 133 -10.12 7.78 13.65
CA LYS A 133 -10.37 7.52 15.10
C LYS A 133 -10.94 6.13 15.45
N ARG A 134 -10.95 5.18 14.49
CA ARG A 134 -11.52 3.85 14.69
C ARG A 134 -10.66 3.03 15.64
N PRO A 135 -11.26 2.33 16.60
CA PRO A 135 -10.52 1.34 17.40
C PRO A 135 -10.12 0.17 16.51
N LEU A 136 -9.02 -0.49 16.86
CA LEU A 136 -8.52 -1.68 16.15
C LEU A 136 -8.33 -1.47 14.64
N CYS A 137 -8.09 -0.24 14.20
CA CYS A 137 -7.83 0.07 12.81
C CYS A 137 -6.57 -0.66 12.33
N ALA A 138 -6.66 -1.39 11.22
CA ALA A 138 -5.57 -2.20 10.68
C ALA A 138 -4.26 -1.41 10.49
N GLU A 139 -4.37 -0.15 10.06
CA GLU A 139 -3.20 0.72 9.89
C GLU A 139 -2.36 0.86 11.16
N GLN A 140 -3.01 0.92 12.34
CA GLN A 140 -2.29 1.03 13.61
C GLN A 140 -1.50 -0.22 13.98
N PHE A 141 -1.81 -1.35 13.39
CA PHE A 141 -1.13 -2.62 13.66
C PHE A 141 -0.12 -2.99 12.58
N ILE A 142 -0.32 -2.51 11.35
CA ILE A 142 0.43 -2.98 10.18
C ILE A 142 1.36 -1.91 9.62
N SER A 143 1.02 -0.62 9.70
CA SER A 143 1.96 0.42 9.26
C SER A 143 3.25 0.41 10.09
N GLY A 144 4.36 0.86 9.51
CA GLY A 144 5.63 0.96 10.22
C GLY A 144 5.55 1.87 11.44
N ILE A 145 4.80 2.98 11.36
CA ILE A 145 4.56 3.88 12.50
C ILE A 145 3.75 3.17 13.57
N GLY A 146 2.68 2.48 13.20
CA GLY A 146 1.81 1.76 14.14
C GLY A 146 2.56 0.65 14.86
N PHE A 147 3.30 -0.19 14.14
CA PHE A 147 4.17 -1.22 14.70
C PHE A 147 5.17 -0.65 15.71
N THR A 148 5.86 0.43 15.32
CA THR A 148 6.84 1.10 16.18
C THR A 148 6.21 1.64 17.46
N LYS A 149 5.04 2.27 17.35
CA LYS A 149 4.31 2.81 18.50
C LYS A 149 3.91 1.72 19.50
N ILE A 150 3.40 0.59 18.99
CA ILE A 150 3.02 -0.56 19.83
C ILE A 150 4.26 -1.11 20.55
N PHE A 151 5.36 -1.32 19.83
CA PHE A 151 6.61 -1.80 20.41
C PHE A 151 7.10 -0.87 21.51
N ASN A 152 7.24 0.42 21.23
CA ASN A 152 7.75 1.41 22.17
C ASN A 152 6.86 1.54 23.42
N GLN A 153 5.52 1.52 23.25
CA GLN A 153 4.59 1.54 24.36
C GLN A 153 4.75 0.30 25.27
N LYS A 154 4.86 -0.88 24.67
CA LYS A 154 4.93 -2.14 25.39
C LYS A 154 6.25 -2.32 26.15
N TYR A 155 7.36 -1.93 25.52
CA TYR A 155 8.69 -2.16 26.08
C TYR A 155 9.33 -0.91 26.67
N ARG A 156 8.61 0.22 26.72
CA ARG A 156 9.05 1.51 27.27
C ARG A 156 10.35 1.98 26.60
N THR A 157 10.39 1.94 25.28
CA THR A 157 11.52 2.39 24.45
C THR A 157 11.12 3.56 23.58
N ASP A 158 12.10 4.18 22.91
CA ASP A 158 11.89 5.24 21.92
C ASP A 158 12.71 4.92 20.66
N LEU A 159 12.43 3.77 20.06
CA LEU A 159 13.13 3.27 18.89
C LEU A 159 12.38 3.62 17.61
N ARG A 160 13.10 3.75 16.52
CA ARG A 160 12.53 3.84 15.16
C ARG A 160 12.32 2.44 14.59
N THR A 161 11.44 2.30 13.61
CA THR A 161 11.14 1.02 12.96
C THR A 161 12.39 0.25 12.54
N ARG A 162 13.36 0.92 11.93
CA ARG A 162 14.62 0.31 11.48
C ARG A 162 15.47 -0.24 12.63
N GLU A 163 15.39 0.39 13.79
CA GLU A 163 16.14 -0.04 14.98
C GLU A 163 15.50 -1.30 15.59
N ILE A 164 14.16 -1.38 15.57
CA ILE A 164 13.44 -2.59 15.99
C ILE A 164 13.74 -3.76 15.04
N VAL A 165 13.78 -3.51 13.72
CA VAL A 165 14.20 -4.50 12.72
C VAL A 165 15.63 -4.98 12.99
N ALA A 166 16.55 -4.08 13.31
CA ALA A 166 17.92 -4.43 13.65
C ALA A 166 18.02 -5.23 14.97
N LEU A 167 17.21 -4.92 15.97
CA LEU A 167 17.12 -5.71 17.21
C LEU A 167 16.70 -7.15 16.93
N GLU A 168 15.69 -7.34 16.09
CA GLU A 168 15.22 -8.68 15.70
C GLU A 168 16.31 -9.47 14.98
N ALA A 169 17.00 -8.84 14.02
CA ALA A 169 18.10 -9.45 13.30
C ALA A 169 19.29 -9.84 14.21
N ASN A 170 19.46 -9.16 15.36
CA ASN A 170 20.46 -9.44 16.38
C ASN A 170 19.95 -10.40 17.48
N GLY A 171 18.76 -10.98 17.33
CA GLY A 171 18.22 -12.00 18.24
C GLY A 171 17.54 -11.45 19.50
N ASP A 172 17.10 -10.19 19.53
CA ASP A 172 16.32 -9.66 20.64
C ASP A 172 14.94 -10.35 20.69
N GLU A 173 14.67 -11.08 21.76
CA GLU A 173 13.45 -11.87 21.91
C GLU A 173 12.17 -11.00 21.95
N ARG A 174 12.26 -9.74 22.39
CA ARG A 174 11.12 -8.81 22.39
C ARG A 174 10.76 -8.44 20.96
N ALA A 175 11.75 -8.08 20.16
CA ALA A 175 11.57 -7.73 18.75
C ALA A 175 11.05 -8.93 17.95
N LYS A 176 11.62 -10.12 18.17
CA LYS A 176 11.17 -11.37 17.56
C LYS A 176 9.69 -11.63 17.86
N LYS A 177 9.28 -11.56 19.12
CA LYS A 177 7.90 -11.77 19.55
C LYS A 177 6.94 -10.76 18.91
N GLU A 178 7.31 -9.49 18.82
CA GLU A 178 6.44 -8.47 18.19
C GLU A 178 6.34 -8.67 16.68
N PHE A 179 7.39 -9.14 16.01
CA PHE A 179 7.31 -9.52 14.60
C PHE A 179 6.42 -10.75 14.38
N GLU A 180 6.44 -11.75 15.26
CA GLU A 180 5.51 -12.89 15.19
C GLU A 180 4.04 -12.44 15.30
N LEU A 181 3.74 -11.53 16.22
CA LEU A 181 2.41 -10.93 16.34
C LEU A 181 2.04 -10.07 15.12
N TYR A 182 2.99 -9.32 14.59
CA TYR A 182 2.82 -8.51 13.39
C TYR A 182 2.47 -9.39 12.18
N GLU A 183 3.21 -10.46 11.96
CA GLU A 183 3.01 -11.42 10.89
C GLU A 183 1.65 -12.11 10.99
N ASP A 184 1.23 -12.50 12.20
CA ASP A 184 -0.09 -13.10 12.44
C ASP A 184 -1.22 -12.10 12.10
N ARG A 185 -1.12 -10.84 12.54
CA ARG A 185 -2.07 -9.77 12.21
C ARG A 185 -2.17 -9.53 10.71
N PHE A 186 -1.01 -9.49 10.07
CA PHE A 186 -0.96 -9.25 8.63
C PHE A 186 -1.51 -10.43 7.84
N ALA A 187 -1.23 -11.67 8.24
CA ALA A 187 -1.82 -12.87 7.63
C ALA A 187 -3.35 -12.88 7.76
N ARG A 188 -3.91 -12.47 8.90
CA ARG A 188 -5.37 -12.32 9.09
C ARG A 188 -5.97 -11.31 8.12
N LEU A 189 -5.34 -10.16 7.94
CA LEU A 189 -5.79 -9.14 6.97
C LEU A 189 -5.72 -9.66 5.52
N ILE A 190 -4.60 -10.26 5.13
CA ILE A 190 -4.43 -10.84 3.79
C ILE A 190 -5.47 -11.92 3.55
N SER A 191 -5.79 -12.76 4.53
CA SER A 191 -6.79 -13.82 4.37
C SER A 191 -8.19 -13.30 4.04
N VAL A 192 -8.57 -12.13 4.59
CA VAL A 192 -9.83 -11.46 4.23
C VAL A 192 -9.81 -11.06 2.75
N MET A 193 -8.70 -10.52 2.27
CA MET A 193 -8.58 -10.14 0.86
C MET A 193 -8.58 -11.35 -0.07
N ILE A 194 -7.94 -12.44 0.32
CA ILE A 194 -8.01 -13.72 -0.41
C ILE A 194 -9.46 -14.19 -0.48
N GLY A 195 -10.22 -14.11 0.62
CA GLY A 195 -11.63 -14.51 0.65
C GLY A 195 -12.56 -13.63 -0.22
N ILE A 196 -12.15 -12.42 -0.60
CA ILE A 196 -12.97 -11.48 -1.38
C ILE A 196 -12.59 -11.48 -2.87
N ILE A 197 -11.29 -11.47 -3.18
CA ILE A 197 -10.80 -11.28 -4.55
C ILE A 197 -9.83 -12.36 -5.04
N ASP A 198 -9.27 -13.16 -4.14
CA ASP A 198 -8.32 -14.26 -4.41
C ASP A 198 -7.25 -13.92 -5.46
N PRO A 199 -6.35 -12.94 -5.19
CA PRO A 199 -5.39 -12.48 -6.17
C PRO A 199 -4.30 -13.53 -6.44
N ASP A 200 -3.80 -13.64 -7.68
CA ASP A 200 -2.68 -14.54 -8.01
C ASP A 200 -1.41 -14.17 -7.25
N ALA A 201 -1.13 -12.86 -7.15
CA ALA A 201 0.04 -12.33 -6.48
C ALA A 201 -0.30 -11.16 -5.54
N ILE A 202 0.41 -11.13 -4.42
CA ILE A 202 0.38 -10.08 -3.40
C ILE A 202 1.79 -9.49 -3.35
N ILE A 203 1.93 -8.22 -3.70
CA ILE A 203 3.23 -7.57 -3.81
C ILE A 203 3.37 -6.52 -2.71
N LEU A 204 4.42 -6.65 -1.90
CA LEU A 204 4.67 -5.76 -0.79
C LEU A 204 5.61 -4.61 -1.20
N GLY A 205 5.21 -3.39 -0.89
CA GLY A 205 5.98 -2.16 -1.06
C GLY A 205 6.08 -1.36 0.23
N GLY A 206 6.80 -0.24 0.18
CA GLY A 206 7.08 0.60 1.33
C GLY A 206 8.19 0.04 2.23
N GLY A 207 8.55 0.79 3.27
CA GLY A 207 9.70 0.49 4.12
C GLY A 207 9.66 -0.90 4.79
N MET A 208 8.49 -1.35 5.23
CA MET A 208 8.33 -2.67 5.86
C MET A 208 8.50 -3.83 4.88
N SER A 209 8.35 -3.62 3.58
CA SER A 209 8.60 -4.65 2.57
C SER A 209 10.06 -5.12 2.52
N ASN A 210 10.98 -4.38 3.13
CA ASN A 210 12.38 -4.77 3.26
C ASN A 210 12.62 -5.82 4.36
N VAL A 211 11.64 -6.10 5.19
CA VAL A 211 11.72 -7.12 6.26
C VAL A 211 11.58 -8.52 5.65
N GLY A 212 12.69 -9.22 5.48
CA GLY A 212 12.76 -10.50 4.74
C GLY A 212 11.83 -11.58 5.27
N ARG A 213 11.74 -11.71 6.60
CA ARG A 213 10.91 -12.73 7.27
C ARG A 213 9.42 -12.69 6.89
N LEU A 214 8.89 -11.55 6.42
CA LEU A 214 7.50 -11.45 5.98
C LEU A 214 7.19 -12.40 4.81
N TYR A 215 8.14 -12.56 3.89
CA TYR A 215 7.97 -13.41 2.71
C TYR A 215 8.04 -14.90 3.04
N ASP A 216 8.73 -15.25 4.12
CA ASP A 216 8.87 -16.64 4.59
C ASP A 216 7.72 -17.06 5.51
N ASN A 217 7.22 -16.15 6.35
CA ASN A 217 6.31 -16.48 7.44
C ASN A 217 4.85 -16.23 7.08
N ILE A 218 4.51 -15.13 6.38
CA ILE A 218 3.13 -14.86 6.00
C ILE A 218 2.52 -16.01 5.21
N PRO A 219 3.16 -16.58 4.16
CA PRO A 219 2.60 -17.71 3.42
C PRO A 219 2.31 -18.93 4.29
N LYS A 220 3.10 -19.16 5.34
CA LYS A 220 2.89 -20.28 6.29
C LYS A 220 1.72 -20.05 7.23
N LEU A 221 1.37 -18.78 7.50
CA LEU A 221 0.26 -18.42 8.38
C LEU A 221 -1.08 -18.35 7.65
N LEU A 222 -1.10 -18.07 6.35
CA LEU A 222 -2.33 -17.94 5.55
C LEU A 222 -3.26 -19.15 5.66
N PRO A 223 -2.79 -20.42 5.62
CA PRO A 223 -3.68 -21.58 5.75
C PRO A 223 -4.49 -21.61 7.04
N LYS A 224 -4.00 -20.95 8.10
CA LYS A 224 -4.72 -20.88 9.39
C LYS A 224 -6.00 -20.03 9.30
N TYR A 225 -6.05 -19.08 8.37
CA TYR A 225 -7.11 -18.08 8.29
C TYR A 225 -7.92 -18.12 6.99
N THR A 226 -7.43 -18.82 5.98
CA THR A 226 -8.06 -18.88 4.65
C THR A 226 -8.86 -20.17 4.51
N PHE A 227 -10.09 -20.06 4.01
CA PHE A 227 -10.94 -21.21 3.74
C PHE A 227 -10.57 -21.85 2.41
N SER A 228 -9.42 -22.54 2.38
CA SER A 228 -8.92 -23.27 1.21
C SER A 228 -8.07 -24.45 1.67
N ASP A 229 -8.09 -25.53 0.90
CA ASP A 229 -7.24 -26.70 1.13
C ASP A 229 -5.77 -26.42 0.83
N LYS A 230 -5.50 -25.49 -0.09
CA LYS A 230 -4.15 -25.10 -0.49
C LYS A 230 -4.08 -23.64 -0.92
N ILE A 231 -3.23 -22.89 -0.25
CA ILE A 231 -2.91 -21.51 -0.61
C ILE A 231 -1.91 -21.47 -1.75
N ARG A 232 -2.28 -20.85 -2.87
CA ARG A 232 -1.46 -20.72 -4.09
C ARG A 232 -1.01 -19.28 -4.34
N ASN A 233 -1.63 -18.32 -3.66
CA ASN A 233 -1.29 -16.90 -3.74
C ASN A 233 0.21 -16.68 -3.47
N LYS A 234 0.87 -15.90 -4.30
CA LYS A 234 2.29 -15.58 -4.15
C LYS A 234 2.45 -14.28 -3.36
N VAL A 235 3.22 -14.31 -2.29
CA VAL A 235 3.63 -13.09 -1.57
C VAL A 235 5.04 -12.72 -2.06
N LEU A 236 5.16 -11.60 -2.75
CA LEU A 236 6.35 -11.23 -3.51
C LEU A 236 6.89 -9.87 -3.07
N ARG A 237 8.21 -9.73 -3.18
CA ARG A 237 8.89 -8.45 -3.03
C ARG A 237 8.66 -7.59 -4.28
N ASN A 238 8.49 -6.29 -4.10
CA ASN A 238 8.46 -5.35 -5.22
C ASN A 238 9.79 -5.35 -5.97
N THR A 239 9.75 -5.03 -7.27
CA THR A 239 10.94 -4.98 -8.13
C THR A 239 11.57 -3.59 -8.14
N HIS A 240 10.76 -2.54 -8.18
CA HIS A 240 11.24 -1.18 -8.46
C HIS A 240 11.47 -0.31 -7.22
N GLY A 241 11.20 -0.84 -6.01
CA GLY A 241 11.41 -0.13 -4.75
C GLY A 241 10.65 1.20 -4.70
N ASP A 242 11.34 2.28 -4.30
CA ASP A 242 10.73 3.61 -4.16
C ASP A 242 10.33 4.23 -5.52
N SER A 243 10.78 3.66 -6.63
CA SER A 243 10.47 4.16 -7.98
C SER A 243 9.15 3.63 -8.53
N SER A 244 8.51 2.64 -7.90
CA SER A 244 7.28 2.01 -8.41
C SER A 244 6.15 3.01 -8.65
N GLY A 245 5.96 3.98 -7.75
CA GLY A 245 4.93 5.01 -7.89
C GLY A 245 5.12 5.87 -9.14
N VAL A 246 6.34 6.37 -9.36
CA VAL A 246 6.67 7.21 -10.53
C VAL A 246 6.56 6.40 -11.83
N ARG A 247 7.01 5.13 -11.82
CA ARG A 247 6.86 4.23 -12.97
C ARG A 247 5.39 3.97 -13.29
N GLY A 248 4.56 3.71 -12.27
CA GLY A 248 3.12 3.53 -12.44
C GLY A 248 2.44 4.78 -13.02
N ALA A 249 2.88 5.97 -12.61
CA ALA A 249 2.40 7.21 -13.21
C ALA A 249 2.74 7.32 -14.70
N ALA A 250 3.92 6.86 -15.13
CA ALA A 250 4.29 6.80 -16.55
C ALA A 250 3.40 5.81 -17.32
N TRP A 251 3.05 4.66 -16.72
CA TRP A 251 2.18 3.66 -17.33
C TRP A 251 0.72 4.10 -17.52
N LEU A 252 0.30 5.21 -16.92
CA LEU A 252 -1.06 5.74 -17.13
C LEU A 252 -1.36 6.08 -18.61
N TRP A 253 -0.33 6.27 -19.43
CA TRP A 253 -0.46 6.63 -20.85
C TRP A 253 -0.41 5.43 -21.79
N ASP A 254 0.11 4.31 -21.35
CA ASP A 254 0.29 3.12 -22.17
C ASP A 254 -0.79 2.05 -21.93
N SER A 255 -1.76 2.33 -21.04
CA SER A 255 -2.87 1.42 -20.72
C SER A 255 -3.73 1.02 -21.93
N ASP A 256 -3.69 1.79 -23.00
CA ASP A 256 -4.47 1.52 -24.22
C ASP A 256 -3.78 0.51 -25.17
N LYS A 257 -2.62 -0.05 -24.78
CA LYS A 257 -1.78 -0.91 -25.63
C LYS A 257 -1.67 -2.36 -25.15
N PHE A 258 -2.35 -2.74 -24.07
CA PHE A 258 -2.24 -4.09 -23.50
C PHE A 258 -3.47 -4.96 -23.72
#